data_4961402bf99d8d3b73a8b4aff4754c4c
#
_entry.id   4961402bf99d8d3b73a8b4aff4754c4c
#
_cell.length_a   1.000
_cell.length_b   1.000
_cell.length_c   1.000
_cell.angle_alpha   90.00
_cell.angle_beta   90.00
_cell.angle_gamma   90.00
#
_symmetry.space_group_name_H-M   'P 1'
#
loop_
_entity.id
_entity.type
_entity.pdbx_description
1 polymer ?
#
loop_
_entity_poly.entity_id
_entity_poly.type
_entity_poly.pdbx_seq_one_letter_code
_entity_poly.pdbx_strand_id
1 'polypeptide(L)'
;MKQGRVVRFACWDEDWELIKDIRHSVFVVEQSVPPELEWDGSDQECKHVIALERGRCIGTGRISSGGHIGRMAVDRGCRDQGVGRSILMALIEHARGQLTLTSVSLNAQISAVGFYKKQDFYPVGDEFFDAEIMHIRMICDL
;
A
#
# COMPACT_ATOMS: atom_id res chain seq x y z
N MET A 1 -7.74 -9.26 -13.18
CA MET A 1 -7.77 -10.03 -11.93
C MET A 1 -8.72 -11.21 -12.06
N LYS A 2 -8.62 -12.16 -11.11
CA LYS A 2 -9.53 -13.29 -11.07
C LYS A 2 -10.98 -12.86 -10.87
N GLN A 3 -11.90 -13.67 -11.38
CA GLN A 3 -13.33 -13.49 -11.13
C GLN A 3 -13.63 -13.48 -9.63
N GLY A 4 -14.53 -12.61 -9.19
CA GLY A 4 -14.87 -12.46 -7.77
C GLY A 4 -13.97 -11.51 -7.01
N ARG A 5 -12.97 -10.89 -7.65
CA ARG A 5 -12.11 -9.88 -7.04
C ARG A 5 -12.56 -8.48 -7.43
N VAL A 6 -12.56 -7.59 -6.43
CA VAL A 6 -12.94 -6.19 -6.59
C VAL A 6 -11.88 -5.33 -5.91
N VAL A 7 -11.45 -4.28 -6.60
CA VAL A 7 -10.58 -3.24 -6.01
C VAL A 7 -11.40 -1.96 -5.97
N ARG A 8 -11.49 -1.36 -4.79
CA ARG A 8 -12.26 -0.12 -4.58
C ARG A 8 -11.64 0.75 -3.50
N PHE A 9 -12.02 2.02 -3.49
CA PHE A 9 -11.71 2.87 -2.34
C PHE A 9 -12.51 2.42 -1.13
N ALA A 10 -11.89 2.52 0.03
CA ALA A 10 -12.51 2.17 1.30
C ALA A 10 -13.19 3.39 1.92
N CYS A 11 -14.27 3.15 2.65
CA CYS A 11 -14.81 4.08 3.61
C CYS A 11 -14.23 3.71 4.98
N TRP A 12 -13.40 4.57 5.56
CA TRP A 12 -12.68 4.22 6.79
C TRP A 12 -13.61 3.76 7.90
N ASP A 13 -14.72 4.47 8.11
CA ASP A 13 -15.68 4.15 9.18
C ASP A 13 -16.33 2.77 9.04
N GLU A 14 -16.46 2.30 7.80
CA GLU A 14 -17.09 1.00 7.51
C GLU A 14 -16.07 -0.12 7.31
N ASP A 15 -14.92 0.19 6.75
CA ASP A 15 -13.96 -0.80 6.26
C ASP A 15 -12.70 -0.93 7.13
N TRP A 16 -12.54 -0.11 8.18
CA TRP A 16 -11.30 -0.08 8.96
C TRP A 16 -10.91 -1.43 9.57
N GLU A 17 -11.90 -2.24 9.95
CA GLU A 17 -11.62 -3.57 10.50
C GLU A 17 -11.01 -4.51 9.47
N LEU A 18 -11.50 -4.46 8.23
CA LEU A 18 -10.94 -5.23 7.12
C LEU A 18 -9.50 -4.82 6.83
N ILE A 19 -9.25 -3.51 6.82
CA ILE A 19 -7.91 -2.96 6.60
C ILE A 19 -6.98 -3.37 7.74
N LYS A 20 -7.44 -3.24 8.98
CA LYS A 20 -6.67 -3.60 10.15
C LYS A 20 -6.26 -5.07 10.13
N ASP A 21 -7.18 -5.97 9.77
CA ASP A 21 -6.92 -7.39 9.75
C ASP A 21 -5.86 -7.77 8.72
N ILE A 22 -5.95 -7.25 7.48
CA ILE A 22 -4.94 -7.56 6.46
C ILE A 22 -3.56 -6.96 6.82
N ARG A 23 -3.53 -5.75 7.35
CA ARG A 23 -2.28 -5.12 7.77
C ARG A 23 -1.64 -5.87 8.95
N HIS A 24 -2.44 -6.31 9.91
CA HIS A 24 -1.94 -7.12 11.01
C HIS A 24 -1.35 -8.43 10.50
N SER A 25 -2.04 -9.13 9.64
CA SER A 25 -1.57 -10.39 9.07
C SER A 25 -0.24 -10.24 8.33
N VAL A 26 -0.08 -9.19 7.53
CA VAL A 26 1.12 -8.98 6.71
C VAL A 26 2.26 -8.36 7.53
N PHE A 27 2.00 -7.26 8.23
CA PHE A 27 3.08 -6.52 8.87
C PHE A 27 3.44 -7.08 10.24
N VAL A 28 2.47 -7.42 11.05
CA VAL A 28 2.73 -7.88 12.43
C VAL A 28 3.05 -9.37 12.45
N VAL A 29 2.20 -10.20 11.87
CA VAL A 29 2.36 -11.65 11.92
C VAL A 29 3.49 -12.13 10.99
N GLU A 30 3.43 -11.75 9.71
CA GLU A 30 4.41 -12.22 8.73
C GLU A 30 5.76 -11.53 8.86
N GLN A 31 5.78 -10.19 8.99
CA GLN A 31 7.01 -9.39 8.96
C GLN A 31 7.54 -9.00 10.33
N SER A 32 6.86 -9.40 11.38
CA SER A 32 7.28 -9.15 12.77
C SER A 32 7.42 -7.68 13.14
N VAL A 33 6.66 -6.80 12.49
CA VAL A 33 6.61 -5.39 12.88
C VAL A 33 5.87 -5.28 14.21
N PRO A 34 6.43 -4.57 15.21
CA PRO A 34 5.71 -4.34 16.47
C PRO A 34 4.36 -3.66 16.21
N PRO A 35 3.26 -4.16 16.83
CA PRO A 35 1.92 -3.60 16.56
C PRO A 35 1.84 -2.10 16.81
N GLU A 36 2.53 -1.58 17.80
CA GLU A 36 2.54 -0.16 18.14
C GLU A 36 3.18 0.72 17.05
N LEU A 37 4.03 0.15 16.20
CA LEU A 37 4.63 0.88 15.07
C LEU A 37 3.77 0.84 13.83
N GLU A 38 2.90 -0.17 13.70
CA GLU A 38 2.01 -0.31 12.54
C GLU A 38 0.92 0.77 12.54
N TRP A 39 0.40 1.11 13.72
CA TRP A 39 -0.68 2.09 13.87
C TRP A 39 -0.11 3.46 14.22
N ASP A 40 0.12 4.31 13.20
CA ASP A 40 0.79 5.60 13.38
C ASP A 40 -0.17 6.78 13.54
N GLY A 41 -1.48 6.52 13.60
CA GLY A 41 -2.48 7.55 13.80
C GLY A 41 -2.84 8.35 12.54
N SER A 42 -2.25 8.04 11.39
CA SER A 42 -2.46 8.79 10.15
C SER A 42 -3.62 8.27 9.29
N ASP A 43 -4.21 7.14 9.65
CA ASP A 43 -5.15 6.43 8.77
C ASP A 43 -6.37 7.26 8.40
N GLN A 44 -6.93 8.01 9.32
CA GLN A 44 -8.13 8.81 9.04
C GLN A 44 -7.86 9.97 8.08
N GLU A 45 -6.61 10.38 7.94
CA GLU A 45 -6.20 11.46 7.05
C GLU A 45 -5.82 10.97 5.65
N CYS A 46 -5.79 9.66 5.46
CA CYS A 46 -5.42 9.04 4.19
C CYS A 46 -6.63 8.52 3.44
N LYS A 47 -6.48 8.39 2.12
CA LYS A 47 -7.37 7.58 1.30
C LYS A 47 -6.84 6.16 1.28
N HIS A 48 -7.74 5.20 1.42
CA HIS A 48 -7.39 3.78 1.43
C HIS A 48 -8.06 3.07 0.26
N VAL A 49 -7.33 2.12 -0.32
CA VAL A 49 -7.86 1.20 -1.34
C VAL A 49 -7.82 -0.20 -0.75
N ILE A 50 -8.87 -0.96 -0.98
CA ILE A 50 -8.93 -2.37 -0.58
C ILE A 50 -9.21 -3.25 -1.79
N ALA A 51 -8.65 -4.45 -1.74
CA ALA A 51 -8.95 -5.52 -2.68
C ALA A 51 -9.71 -6.60 -1.95
N LEU A 52 -10.85 -6.97 -2.49
CA LEU A 52 -11.75 -7.97 -1.89
C LEU A 52 -11.86 -9.17 -2.82
N GLU A 53 -11.86 -10.35 -2.24
CA GLU A 53 -12.17 -11.59 -2.92
C GLU A 53 -13.30 -12.26 -2.17
N ARG A 54 -14.50 -12.31 -2.79
CA ARG A 54 -15.69 -12.89 -2.17
C ARG A 54 -15.94 -12.31 -0.77
N GLY A 55 -15.77 -10.99 -0.63
CA GLY A 55 -16.00 -10.28 0.64
C GLY A 55 -14.83 -10.30 1.61
N ARG A 56 -13.75 -11.05 1.34
CA ARG A 56 -12.56 -11.10 2.18
C ARG A 56 -11.53 -10.09 1.68
N CYS A 57 -10.99 -9.28 2.56
CA CYS A 57 -9.94 -8.33 2.19
C CYS A 57 -8.62 -9.07 2.00
N ILE A 58 -8.08 -9.02 0.78
CA ILE A 58 -6.83 -9.67 0.41
C ILE A 58 -5.69 -8.69 0.15
N GLY A 59 -5.97 -7.41 0.19
CA GLY A 59 -4.94 -6.40 0.02
C GLY A 59 -5.43 -5.01 0.34
N THR A 60 -4.48 -4.10 0.61
CA THR A 60 -4.77 -2.70 0.90
C THR A 60 -3.56 -1.83 0.59
N GLY A 61 -3.79 -0.53 0.52
CA GLY A 61 -2.77 0.51 0.42
C GLY A 61 -3.40 1.85 0.75
N ARG A 62 -2.58 2.82 1.15
CA ARG A 62 -3.07 4.16 1.48
C ARG A 62 -2.22 5.24 0.81
N ILE A 63 -2.81 6.41 0.65
CA ILE A 63 -2.11 7.60 0.17
C ILE A 63 -2.50 8.80 1.00
N SER A 64 -1.51 9.60 1.39
CA SER A 64 -1.73 10.87 2.05
C SER A 64 -2.07 11.97 1.05
N SER A 65 -2.58 13.10 1.52
CA SER A 65 -2.85 14.26 0.66
C SER A 65 -1.61 14.82 -0.03
N GLY A 66 -0.44 14.60 0.55
CA GLY A 66 0.84 14.99 -0.05
C GLY A 66 1.40 13.99 -1.06
N GLY A 67 0.70 12.89 -1.32
CA GLY A 67 1.14 11.92 -2.33
C GLY A 67 2.07 10.85 -1.82
N HIS A 68 2.13 10.62 -0.52
CA HIS A 68 2.93 9.54 0.05
C HIS A 68 2.08 8.27 0.14
N ILE A 69 2.52 7.24 -0.58
CA ILE A 69 1.87 5.93 -0.60
C ILE A 69 2.52 5.04 0.45
N GLY A 70 1.72 4.32 1.20
CA GLY A 70 2.24 3.44 2.24
C GLY A 70 1.27 2.33 2.60
N ARG A 71 1.71 1.52 3.56
CA ARG A 71 0.92 0.40 4.09
C ARG A 71 0.36 -0.50 3.00
N MET A 72 1.16 -0.71 1.93
CA MET A 72 0.83 -1.65 0.88
C MET A 72 0.98 -3.07 1.41
N ALA A 73 -0.09 -3.81 1.41
CA ALA A 73 -0.10 -5.17 1.92
C ALA A 73 -0.97 -6.06 1.04
N VAL A 74 -0.46 -7.24 0.69
CA VAL A 74 -1.22 -8.26 -0.05
C VAL A 74 -1.10 -9.56 0.73
N ASP A 75 -2.23 -10.22 0.94
CA ASP A 75 -2.27 -11.53 1.58
C ASP A 75 -1.28 -12.48 0.90
N ARG A 76 -0.51 -13.20 1.71
CA ARG A 76 0.58 -14.05 1.22
C ARG A 76 0.13 -15.03 0.13
N GLY A 77 -1.04 -15.63 0.28
CA GLY A 77 -1.59 -16.57 -0.70
C GLY A 77 -2.11 -15.94 -1.97
N CYS A 78 -2.17 -14.61 -2.04
CA CYS A 78 -2.72 -13.87 -3.19
C CYS A 78 -1.67 -13.05 -3.94
N ARG A 79 -0.39 -13.21 -3.61
CA ARG A 79 0.72 -12.48 -4.26
C ARG A 79 0.99 -13.01 -5.66
N ASP A 80 1.66 -12.18 -6.45
CA ASP A 80 2.03 -12.49 -7.85
C ASP A 80 0.82 -12.71 -8.76
N GLN A 81 -0.32 -12.11 -8.40
CA GLN A 81 -1.58 -12.23 -9.12
C GLN A 81 -2.16 -10.88 -9.54
N GLY A 82 -1.36 -9.80 -9.46
CA GLY A 82 -1.76 -8.47 -9.88
C GLY A 82 -2.55 -7.66 -8.85
N VAL A 83 -2.73 -8.16 -7.63
CA VAL A 83 -3.50 -7.45 -6.59
C VAL A 83 -2.79 -6.17 -6.17
N GLY A 84 -1.49 -6.25 -5.85
CA GLY A 84 -0.70 -5.08 -5.45
C GLY A 84 -0.64 -4.03 -6.54
N ARG A 85 -0.48 -4.45 -7.79
CA ARG A 85 -0.47 -3.54 -8.95
C ARG A 85 -1.80 -2.81 -9.08
N SER A 86 -2.92 -3.51 -8.94
CA SER A 86 -4.25 -2.89 -9.05
C SER A 86 -4.49 -1.87 -7.94
N ILE A 87 -4.07 -2.17 -6.72
CA ILE A 87 -4.16 -1.23 -5.59
C ILE A 87 -3.30 0.01 -5.89
N LEU A 88 -2.05 -0.19 -6.31
CA LEU A 88 -1.14 0.90 -6.59
C LEU A 88 -1.67 1.80 -7.72
N MET A 89 -2.21 1.22 -8.78
CA MET A 89 -2.78 1.98 -9.89
C MET A 89 -3.97 2.84 -9.44
N ALA A 90 -4.83 2.31 -8.56
CA ALA A 90 -5.94 3.09 -8.01
C ALA A 90 -5.45 4.30 -7.19
N LEU A 91 -4.41 4.11 -6.39
CA LEU A 91 -3.81 5.20 -5.60
C LEU A 91 -3.17 6.25 -6.52
N ILE A 92 -2.46 5.83 -7.55
CA ILE A 92 -1.82 6.74 -8.52
C ILE A 92 -2.88 7.54 -9.29
N GLU A 93 -3.95 6.90 -9.74
CA GLU A 93 -5.05 7.59 -10.42
C GLU A 93 -5.70 8.64 -9.50
N HIS A 94 -5.88 8.32 -8.23
CA HIS A 94 -6.37 9.28 -7.24
C HIS A 94 -5.43 10.48 -7.11
N ALA A 95 -4.13 10.23 -7.03
CA ALA A 95 -3.12 11.30 -6.93
C ALA A 95 -3.17 12.21 -8.15
N ARG A 96 -3.27 11.64 -9.35
CA ARG A 96 -3.30 12.40 -10.60
C ARG A 96 -4.60 13.16 -10.77
N GLY A 97 -5.74 12.51 -10.57
CA GLY A 97 -7.05 13.07 -10.90
C GLY A 97 -7.68 13.89 -9.79
N GLN A 98 -7.59 13.45 -8.53
CA GLN A 98 -8.26 14.11 -7.41
C GLN A 98 -7.32 15.04 -6.64
N LEU A 99 -6.07 14.63 -6.44
CA LEU A 99 -5.09 15.45 -5.72
C LEU A 99 -4.32 16.40 -6.64
N THR A 100 -4.41 16.20 -7.94
CA THR A 100 -3.70 16.98 -8.99
C THR A 100 -2.20 17.09 -8.72
N LEU A 101 -1.60 16.01 -8.24
CA LEU A 101 -0.16 15.95 -7.96
C LEU A 101 0.63 15.61 -9.22
N THR A 102 1.90 16.02 -9.25
CA THR A 102 2.82 15.72 -10.35
C THR A 102 3.76 14.57 -10.05
N SER A 103 3.77 14.10 -8.80
CA SER A 103 4.56 12.93 -8.40
C SER A 103 3.96 12.28 -7.15
N VAL A 104 4.30 11.03 -6.93
CA VAL A 104 4.01 10.31 -5.70
C VAL A 104 5.29 9.68 -5.19
N SER A 105 5.34 9.43 -3.88
CA SER A 105 6.50 8.81 -3.24
C SER A 105 6.07 7.66 -2.33
N LEU A 106 7.01 6.79 -2.05
CA LEU A 106 6.83 5.73 -1.06
C LEU A 106 8.20 5.30 -0.52
N ASN A 107 8.17 4.58 0.58
CA ASN A 107 9.34 3.94 1.14
C ASN A 107 9.20 2.44 0.89
N ALA A 108 9.99 1.92 -0.05
CA ALA A 108 9.90 0.53 -0.47
C ALA A 108 10.80 -0.35 0.38
N GLN A 109 10.29 -1.47 0.88
CA GLN A 109 11.15 -2.52 1.37
C GLN A 109 12.07 -2.97 0.23
N ILE A 110 13.33 -3.26 0.52
CA ILE A 110 14.30 -3.59 -0.53
C ILE A 110 13.83 -4.77 -1.39
N SER A 111 13.19 -5.75 -0.78
CA SER A 111 12.62 -6.91 -1.49
C SER A 111 11.51 -6.53 -2.49
N ALA A 112 10.90 -5.35 -2.35
CA ALA A 112 9.82 -4.89 -3.22
C ALA A 112 10.27 -3.88 -4.28
N VAL A 113 11.53 -3.48 -4.28
CA VAL A 113 12.05 -2.47 -5.23
C VAL A 113 11.79 -2.89 -6.68
N GLY A 114 12.01 -4.15 -7.02
CA GLY A 114 11.76 -4.65 -8.38
C GLY A 114 10.31 -4.49 -8.81
N PHE A 115 9.38 -4.74 -7.90
CA PHE A 115 7.95 -4.55 -8.17
C PHE A 115 7.66 -3.08 -8.51
N TYR A 116 8.15 -2.15 -7.69
CA TYR A 116 7.89 -0.73 -7.91
C TYR A 116 8.60 -0.19 -9.16
N LYS A 117 9.80 -0.67 -9.47
CA LYS A 117 10.49 -0.29 -10.71
C LYS A 117 9.66 -0.63 -11.95
N LYS A 118 8.97 -1.75 -11.95
CA LYS A 118 8.07 -2.13 -13.04
C LYS A 118 6.87 -1.20 -13.18
N GLN A 119 6.56 -0.44 -12.15
CA GLN A 119 5.47 0.55 -12.14
C GLN A 119 6.01 1.98 -12.31
N ASP A 120 7.21 2.12 -12.86
CA ASP A 120 7.86 3.39 -13.19
C ASP A 120 8.30 4.21 -11.97
N PHE A 121 8.50 3.58 -10.84
CA PHE A 121 9.15 4.20 -9.68
C PHE A 121 10.66 4.08 -9.80
N TYR A 122 11.38 5.08 -9.30
CA TYR A 122 12.84 5.06 -9.23
C TYR A 122 13.32 5.39 -7.82
N PRO A 123 14.41 4.74 -7.36
CA PRO A 123 14.91 4.99 -6.00
C PRO A 123 15.63 6.32 -5.89
N VAL A 124 15.52 6.96 -4.72
CA VAL A 124 16.23 8.20 -4.40
C VAL A 124 16.79 8.10 -2.99
N GLY A 125 18.02 8.59 -2.83
CA GLY A 125 18.70 8.64 -1.53
C GLY A 125 19.24 7.29 -1.08
N ASP A 126 19.61 7.24 0.20
CA ASP A 126 20.24 6.08 0.80
C ASP A 126 19.21 5.12 1.38
N GLU A 127 19.60 3.84 1.51
CA GLU A 127 18.80 2.87 2.22
C GLU A 127 18.74 3.22 3.71
N PHE A 128 17.63 2.88 4.35
CA PHE A 128 17.42 3.17 5.78
C PHE A 128 16.58 2.05 6.41
N PHE A 129 16.70 1.91 7.73
CA PHE A 129 15.89 0.96 8.49
C PHE A 129 14.60 1.62 8.94
N ASP A 130 13.48 0.91 8.79
CA ASP A 130 12.19 1.26 9.36
C ASP A 130 11.59 -0.03 9.92
N ALA A 131 11.27 -0.05 11.22
CA ALA A 131 10.81 -1.25 11.92
C ALA A 131 11.76 -2.45 11.71
N GLU A 132 13.08 -2.18 11.70
CA GLU A 132 14.16 -3.15 11.50
C GLU A 132 14.16 -3.82 10.12
N ILE A 133 13.44 -3.26 9.16
CA ILE A 133 13.43 -3.70 7.77
C ILE A 133 14.09 -2.63 6.92
N MET A 134 15.02 -3.04 6.04
CA MET A 134 15.71 -2.11 5.16
C MET A 134 14.78 -1.60 4.07
N HIS A 135 14.74 -0.28 3.90
CA HIS A 135 13.89 0.43 2.94
C HIS A 135 14.71 1.37 2.07
N ILE A 136 14.14 1.79 0.96
CA ILE A 136 14.63 2.91 0.17
C ILE A 136 13.43 3.74 -0.33
N ARG A 137 13.60 5.06 -0.32
CA ARG A 137 12.56 5.94 -0.87
C ARG A 137 12.50 5.80 -2.39
N MET A 138 11.30 5.79 -2.94
CA MET A 138 11.09 5.75 -4.38
C MET A 138 10.07 6.80 -4.79
N ILE A 139 10.23 7.32 -6.00
CA ILE A 139 9.37 8.36 -6.57
C ILE A 139 8.87 7.89 -7.94
N CYS A 140 7.65 8.28 -8.27
CA CYS A 140 7.07 8.12 -9.60
C CYS A 140 6.54 9.48 -10.06
N ASP A 141 7.00 9.94 -11.22
CA ASP A 141 6.47 11.14 -11.85
C ASP A 141 5.14 10.81 -12.55
N LEU A 142 4.16 11.69 -12.42
CA LEU A 142 2.81 11.48 -12.94
C LEU A 142 2.54 12.22 -14.25
#